data_1378ead3022be8585982b19f650eba6a
#
_entry.id   1378ead3022be8585982b19f650eba6a
#
_cell.length_a   1.000
_cell.length_b   1.000
_cell.length_c   1.000
_cell.angle_alpha   90.00
_cell.angle_beta   90.00
_cell.angle_gamma   90.00
#
_symmetry.space_group_name_H-M   'P 1'
#
loop_
_entity.id
_entity.type
_entity.pdbx_description
1 polymer ?
#
loop_
_entity_poly.entity_id
_entity_poly.type
_entity_poly.pdbx_seq_one_letter_code
_entity_poly.pdbx_strand_id
1 'polypeptide(L)'
;MKSILEQLDRLGDEHPHKLLYSFLDLNGNPLECYSYASFIHRTKAIAGNLLKDGRFAAADRVLLAYPPGLEMICAFFGCVRAGLIPVPVYPPSFRGFQSALYKMVHIAKDCQAAGILTSGDYYASLKTNLARSGVSASGVDVDYISGLPWIVTEEFVDTVSDELFFDASQILFLQYTSGSTMEPKGVMVTHDNILHTCPLVIDHVNPVVVSWLPQYHDMGLIGCYLYPALRGGTTYGFSSTDFIQRPILWFDTISTYGATATAAPNFAYDYCLRAGRLSKDSLEGCDLSSLRVLMSAAEPVKADTFTRFLEAFQPYGLKSESFYVAFGLAENTLAVSLGGRKIVSVNKRALALGKARMTMEVSEIDAATQIVSCGTPIPTIDVKIVEPEQHFALEPGQIGEIWVAGSGKCLGYWNNP
;
A
#
# COMPACT_ATOMS: atom_id res chain seq x y z
N MET A 1 -14.29 7.65 -20.68
CA MET A 1 -13.87 7.34 -19.29
C MET A 1 -12.36 7.56 -19.26
N LYS A 2 -11.84 8.29 -18.29
CA LYS A 2 -10.39 8.51 -18.17
C LYS A 2 -9.76 7.29 -17.49
N SER A 3 -8.61 6.84 -17.98
CA SER A 3 -7.88 5.74 -17.34
C SER A 3 -6.63 6.25 -16.61
N ILE A 4 -6.12 5.47 -15.67
CA ILE A 4 -4.82 5.79 -15.05
C ILE A 4 -3.69 5.73 -16.08
N LEU A 5 -3.84 4.93 -17.16
CA LEU A 5 -2.87 4.82 -18.23
C LEU A 5 -2.79 6.10 -19.05
N GLU A 6 -3.95 6.67 -19.44
CA GLU A 6 -3.98 7.97 -20.15
C GLU A 6 -3.32 9.08 -19.34
N GLN A 7 -3.56 9.11 -18.02
CA GLN A 7 -2.94 10.08 -17.12
C GLN A 7 -1.42 9.88 -17.06
N LEU A 8 -0.97 8.61 -16.93
CA LEU A 8 0.45 8.27 -16.86
C LEU A 8 1.17 8.58 -18.19
N ASP A 9 0.56 8.20 -19.33
CA ASP A 9 1.14 8.40 -20.66
C ASP A 9 1.26 9.89 -20.97
N ARG A 10 0.24 10.70 -20.63
CA ARG A 10 0.30 12.17 -20.75
C ARG A 10 1.47 12.76 -19.95
N LEU A 11 1.68 12.31 -18.70
CA LEU A 11 2.81 12.76 -17.88
C LEU A 11 4.15 12.29 -18.45
N GLY A 12 4.19 11.13 -19.10
CA GLY A 12 5.34 10.63 -19.83
C GLY A 12 5.72 11.47 -21.02
N ASP A 13 4.73 11.96 -21.76
CA ASP A 13 4.93 12.88 -22.89
C ASP A 13 5.40 14.27 -22.41
N GLU A 14 4.83 14.76 -21.31
CA GLU A 14 5.17 16.05 -20.71
C GLU A 14 6.57 16.04 -20.05
N HIS A 15 6.98 14.92 -19.43
CA HIS A 15 8.18 14.82 -18.61
C HIS A 15 8.97 13.50 -18.84
N PRO A 16 9.37 13.16 -20.07
CA PRO A 16 9.89 11.84 -20.44
C PRO A 16 11.14 11.42 -19.63
N HIS A 17 12.02 12.36 -19.32
CA HIS A 17 13.29 12.08 -18.62
C HIS A 17 13.22 12.24 -17.11
N LYS A 18 12.07 12.68 -16.57
CA LYS A 18 11.89 12.81 -15.13
C LYS A 18 11.92 11.42 -14.49
N LEU A 19 12.65 11.31 -13.37
CA LEU A 19 12.66 10.09 -12.56
C LEU A 19 11.25 9.84 -12.01
N LEU A 20 10.74 8.65 -12.26
CA LEU A 20 9.47 8.17 -11.73
C LEU A 20 9.69 7.29 -10.50
N TYR A 21 10.52 6.26 -10.64
CA TYR A 21 10.82 5.31 -9.60
C TYR A 21 12.31 5.06 -9.45
N SER A 22 12.76 4.92 -8.22
CA SER A 22 14.08 4.37 -7.88
C SER A 22 13.91 3.38 -6.73
N PHE A 23 14.45 2.17 -6.88
CA PHE A 23 14.51 1.19 -5.81
C PHE A 23 15.95 1.12 -5.27
N LEU A 24 16.08 1.20 -3.95
CA LEU A 24 17.37 1.37 -3.28
C LEU A 24 17.79 0.07 -2.57
N ASP A 25 19.10 -0.12 -2.47
CA ASP A 25 19.71 -1.16 -1.64
C ASP A 25 19.74 -0.77 -0.15
N LEU A 26 20.23 -1.67 0.70
CA LEU A 26 20.42 -1.45 2.13
C LEU A 26 21.33 -0.24 2.46
N ASN A 27 22.17 0.18 1.52
CA ASN A 27 23.09 1.31 1.70
C ASN A 27 22.49 2.64 1.18
N GLY A 28 21.31 2.60 0.54
CA GLY A 28 20.65 3.75 -0.06
C GLY A 28 21.11 4.02 -1.50
N ASN A 29 21.84 3.11 -2.13
CA ASN A 29 22.23 3.24 -3.53
C ASN A 29 21.12 2.73 -4.45
N PRO A 30 20.88 3.40 -5.58
CA PRO A 30 19.92 2.93 -6.58
C PRO A 30 20.31 1.56 -7.16
N LEU A 31 19.43 0.57 -7.02
CA LEU A 31 19.53 -0.74 -7.67
C LEU A 31 18.87 -0.72 -9.05
N GLU A 32 17.72 -0.06 -9.14
CA GLU A 32 16.91 0.01 -10.34
C GLU A 32 16.21 1.37 -10.40
N CYS A 33 16.15 1.96 -11.59
CA CYS A 33 15.52 3.26 -11.80
C CYS A 33 14.74 3.30 -13.12
N TYR A 34 13.60 3.98 -13.08
CA TYR A 34 12.82 4.31 -14.28
C TYR A 34 12.51 5.79 -14.34
N SER A 35 12.75 6.40 -15.52
CA SER A 35 12.09 7.65 -15.89
C SER A 35 10.64 7.36 -16.31
N TYR A 36 9.81 8.39 -16.46
CA TYR A 36 8.46 8.21 -17.00
C TYR A 36 8.48 7.49 -18.35
N ALA A 37 9.33 7.91 -19.29
CA ALA A 37 9.43 7.30 -20.61
C ALA A 37 9.90 5.84 -20.55
N SER A 38 10.97 5.52 -19.79
CA SER A 38 11.49 4.17 -19.71
C SER A 38 10.52 3.21 -18.99
N PHE A 39 9.78 3.70 -17.98
CA PHE A 39 8.73 2.95 -17.31
C PHE A 39 7.57 2.61 -18.25
N ILE A 40 7.05 3.62 -18.97
CA ILE A 40 5.97 3.43 -19.94
C ILE A 40 6.41 2.42 -21.01
N HIS A 41 7.63 2.55 -21.52
CA HIS A 41 8.19 1.62 -22.49
C HIS A 41 8.24 0.19 -21.94
N ARG A 42 8.76 -0.01 -20.72
CA ARG A 42 8.79 -1.33 -20.05
C ARG A 42 7.41 -1.92 -19.89
N THR A 43 6.43 -1.14 -19.45
CA THR A 43 5.05 -1.61 -19.25
C THR A 43 4.35 -1.97 -20.57
N LYS A 44 4.64 -1.24 -21.66
CA LYS A 44 4.18 -1.57 -23.02
C LYS A 44 4.83 -2.85 -23.54
N ALA A 45 6.11 -3.07 -23.26
CA ALA A 45 6.80 -4.30 -23.63
C ALA A 45 6.21 -5.52 -22.89
N ILE A 46 5.94 -5.40 -21.58
CA ILE A 46 5.27 -6.46 -20.82
C ILE A 46 3.89 -6.75 -21.42
N ALA A 47 3.09 -5.74 -21.69
CA ALA A 47 1.77 -5.92 -22.30
C ALA A 47 1.85 -6.62 -23.67
N GLY A 48 2.77 -6.20 -24.53
CA GLY A 48 2.97 -6.80 -25.86
C GLY A 48 3.33 -8.29 -25.78
N ASN A 49 4.15 -8.69 -24.81
CA ASN A 49 4.48 -10.11 -24.61
C ASN A 49 3.29 -10.90 -24.06
N LEU A 50 2.53 -10.36 -23.10
CA LEU A 50 1.34 -11.00 -22.56
C LEU A 50 0.26 -11.22 -23.62
N LEU A 51 0.05 -10.24 -24.52
CA LEU A 51 -0.91 -10.35 -25.62
C LEU A 51 -0.45 -11.39 -26.67
N LYS A 52 0.83 -11.44 -26.99
CA LYS A 52 1.38 -12.43 -27.92
C LYS A 52 1.36 -13.85 -27.39
N ASP A 53 1.39 -14.02 -26.09
CA ASP A 53 1.37 -15.32 -25.42
C ASP A 53 0.10 -16.11 -25.76
N GLY A 54 -1.03 -15.42 -25.92
CA GLY A 54 -2.30 -15.99 -26.34
C GLY A 54 -2.99 -16.89 -25.29
N ARG A 55 -2.40 -17.03 -24.10
CA ARG A 55 -2.98 -17.82 -23.00
C ARG A 55 -4.02 -17.05 -22.19
N PHE A 56 -4.01 -15.71 -22.28
CA PHE A 56 -4.87 -14.85 -21.50
C PHE A 56 -5.98 -14.23 -22.34
N ALA A 57 -7.18 -14.21 -21.77
CA ALA A 57 -8.32 -13.45 -22.28
C ALA A 57 -8.43 -12.10 -21.56
N ALA A 58 -9.14 -11.16 -22.18
CA ALA A 58 -9.44 -9.88 -21.53
C ALA A 58 -10.14 -10.10 -20.18
N ALA A 59 -9.77 -9.28 -19.19
CA ALA A 59 -10.24 -9.36 -17.81
C ALA A 59 -9.84 -10.63 -17.02
N ASP A 60 -8.92 -11.46 -17.55
CA ASP A 60 -8.33 -12.52 -16.74
C ASP A 60 -7.56 -11.96 -15.56
N ARG A 61 -7.69 -12.64 -14.41
CA ARG A 61 -6.98 -12.30 -13.18
C ARG A 61 -5.64 -12.97 -13.18
N VAL A 62 -4.59 -12.17 -12.94
CA VAL A 62 -3.22 -12.66 -12.96
C VAL A 62 -2.53 -12.28 -11.64
N LEU A 63 -2.05 -13.28 -10.90
CA LEU A 63 -1.34 -13.02 -9.66
C LEU A 63 0.01 -12.37 -9.94
N LEU A 64 0.36 -11.39 -9.11
CA LEU A 64 1.69 -10.77 -9.10
C LEU A 64 2.44 -11.23 -7.85
N ALA A 65 3.33 -12.20 -8.00
CA ALA A 65 4.10 -12.80 -6.91
C ALA A 65 5.59 -12.44 -7.04
N TYR A 66 5.95 -11.26 -6.60
CA TYR A 66 7.31 -10.71 -6.71
C TYR A 66 7.92 -10.39 -5.35
N PRO A 67 9.23 -10.53 -5.18
CA PRO A 67 9.93 -9.86 -4.09
C PRO A 67 9.81 -8.34 -4.24
N PRO A 68 10.09 -7.56 -3.17
CA PRO A 68 10.11 -6.10 -3.26
C PRO A 68 11.05 -5.62 -4.37
N GLY A 69 10.56 -4.74 -5.25
CA GLY A 69 11.31 -4.23 -6.41
C GLY A 69 10.41 -3.52 -7.41
N LEU A 70 10.98 -2.95 -8.47
CA LEU A 70 10.20 -2.22 -9.47
C LEU A 70 9.53 -3.13 -10.50
N GLU A 71 10.02 -4.36 -10.68
CA GLU A 71 9.45 -5.29 -11.65
C GLU A 71 7.97 -5.63 -11.34
N MET A 72 7.61 -5.72 -10.04
CA MET A 72 6.22 -5.89 -9.62
C MET A 72 5.33 -4.73 -10.11
N ILE A 73 5.82 -3.49 -10.01
CA ILE A 73 5.08 -2.30 -10.48
C ILE A 73 5.01 -2.27 -11.99
N CYS A 74 6.10 -2.64 -12.69
CA CYS A 74 6.09 -2.79 -14.15
C CYS A 74 5.10 -3.85 -14.61
N ALA A 75 5.07 -5.01 -13.95
CA ALA A 75 4.13 -6.09 -14.24
C ALA A 75 2.68 -5.68 -13.97
N PHE A 76 2.42 -4.92 -12.89
CA PHE A 76 1.09 -4.37 -12.59
C PHE A 76 0.56 -3.53 -13.77
N PHE A 77 1.31 -2.52 -14.19
CA PHE A 77 0.90 -1.67 -15.31
C PHE A 77 0.91 -2.41 -16.66
N GLY A 78 1.80 -3.38 -16.83
CA GLY A 78 1.82 -4.26 -18.01
C GLY A 78 0.55 -5.08 -18.14
N CYS A 79 0.07 -5.69 -17.04
CA CYS A 79 -1.22 -6.38 -16.99
C CYS A 79 -2.39 -5.44 -17.35
N VAL A 80 -2.42 -4.26 -16.72
CA VAL A 80 -3.48 -3.27 -16.99
C VAL A 80 -3.48 -2.86 -18.46
N ARG A 81 -2.31 -2.64 -19.08
CA ARG A 81 -2.19 -2.33 -20.52
C ARG A 81 -2.64 -3.48 -21.41
N ALA A 82 -2.43 -4.71 -20.98
CA ALA A 82 -2.88 -5.91 -21.70
C ALA A 82 -4.38 -6.21 -21.48
N GLY A 83 -5.12 -5.39 -20.74
CA GLY A 83 -6.54 -5.64 -20.44
C GLY A 83 -6.76 -6.74 -19.40
N LEU A 84 -5.73 -7.11 -18.63
CA LEU A 84 -5.79 -8.08 -17.56
C LEU A 84 -6.03 -7.39 -16.21
N ILE A 85 -6.51 -8.16 -15.24
CA ILE A 85 -6.73 -7.70 -13.86
C ILE A 85 -5.59 -8.22 -12.99
N PRO A 86 -4.59 -7.38 -12.64
CA PRO A 86 -3.52 -7.79 -11.73
C PRO A 86 -4.05 -8.03 -10.32
N VAL A 87 -3.48 -9.04 -9.66
CA VAL A 87 -3.80 -9.42 -8.28
C VAL A 87 -2.50 -9.49 -7.48
N PRO A 88 -2.08 -8.36 -6.87
CA PRO A 88 -0.88 -8.34 -6.03
C PRO A 88 -1.03 -9.27 -4.82
N VAL A 89 -0.04 -10.15 -4.61
CA VAL A 89 -0.04 -11.09 -3.50
C VAL A 89 1.27 -11.04 -2.72
N TYR A 90 1.19 -11.36 -1.41
CA TYR A 90 2.40 -11.56 -0.63
C TYR A 90 3.18 -12.76 -1.19
N PRO A 91 4.43 -12.57 -1.63
CA PRO A 91 5.24 -13.66 -2.15
C PRO A 91 5.68 -14.57 -0.99
N PRO A 92 5.27 -15.88 -0.96
CA PRO A 92 5.72 -16.80 0.06
C PRO A 92 7.24 -16.85 0.19
N SER A 93 7.75 -16.50 1.36
CA SER A 93 9.18 -16.49 1.69
C SER A 93 9.50 -17.55 2.76
N PHE A 94 10.78 -17.82 2.97
CA PHE A 94 11.23 -18.89 3.88
C PHE A 94 10.59 -18.80 5.28
N ARG A 95 10.43 -17.59 5.83
CA ARG A 95 9.74 -17.39 7.12
C ARG A 95 8.23 -17.37 6.91
N GLY A 96 7.51 -18.27 7.60
CA GLY A 96 6.06 -18.38 7.47
C GLY A 96 5.57 -18.93 6.13
N PHE A 97 6.42 -19.66 5.41
CA PHE A 97 6.20 -20.17 4.06
C PHE A 97 4.84 -20.86 3.89
N GLN A 98 4.48 -21.79 4.78
CA GLN A 98 3.22 -22.54 4.67
C GLN A 98 1.99 -21.64 4.77
N SER A 99 1.96 -20.70 5.73
CA SER A 99 0.82 -19.78 5.91
C SER A 99 0.70 -18.81 4.71
N ALA A 100 1.83 -18.31 4.20
CA ALA A 100 1.84 -17.44 3.03
C ALA A 100 1.39 -18.18 1.76
N LEU A 101 1.86 -19.40 1.60
CA LEU A 101 1.49 -20.27 0.48
C LEU A 101 -0.01 -20.63 0.53
N TYR A 102 -0.55 -20.96 1.70
CA TYR A 102 -1.98 -21.19 1.89
C TYR A 102 -2.82 -19.98 1.41
N LYS A 103 -2.43 -18.79 1.85
CA LYS A 103 -3.11 -17.55 1.43
C LYS A 103 -3.02 -17.33 -0.09
N MET A 104 -1.85 -17.55 -0.67
CA MET A 104 -1.66 -17.41 -2.12
C MET A 104 -2.52 -18.39 -2.91
N VAL A 105 -2.58 -19.65 -2.49
CA VAL A 105 -3.45 -20.69 -3.11
C VAL A 105 -4.92 -20.30 -2.97
N HIS A 106 -5.33 -19.83 -1.78
CA HIS A 106 -6.71 -19.38 -1.55
C HIS A 106 -7.07 -18.23 -2.50
N ILE A 107 -6.23 -17.19 -2.57
CA ILE A 107 -6.43 -16.04 -3.47
C ILE A 107 -6.51 -16.50 -4.93
N ALA A 108 -5.60 -17.39 -5.35
CA ALA A 108 -5.58 -17.89 -6.73
C ALA A 108 -6.88 -18.62 -7.10
N LYS A 109 -7.44 -19.40 -6.17
CA LYS A 109 -8.71 -20.09 -6.35
C LYS A 109 -9.89 -19.13 -6.36
N ASP A 110 -9.95 -18.22 -5.38
CA ASP A 110 -11.05 -17.28 -5.23
C ASP A 110 -11.18 -16.36 -6.46
N CYS A 111 -10.07 -15.79 -6.94
CA CYS A 111 -10.09 -14.97 -8.15
C CYS A 111 -10.06 -15.77 -9.46
N GLN A 112 -9.99 -17.12 -9.40
CA GLN A 112 -9.86 -17.96 -10.59
C GLN A 112 -8.70 -17.49 -11.47
N ALA A 113 -7.51 -17.39 -10.88
CA ALA A 113 -6.34 -16.86 -11.56
C ALA A 113 -6.01 -17.66 -12.83
N ALA A 114 -5.76 -16.95 -13.93
CA ALA A 114 -5.36 -17.54 -15.21
C ALA A 114 -3.84 -17.78 -15.29
N GLY A 115 -3.05 -17.13 -14.43
CA GLY A 115 -1.60 -17.30 -14.38
C GLY A 115 -0.96 -16.50 -13.26
N ILE A 116 0.36 -16.61 -13.16
CA ILE A 116 1.18 -15.95 -12.13
C ILE A 116 2.37 -15.31 -12.80
N LEU A 117 2.54 -14.00 -12.65
CA LEU A 117 3.74 -13.28 -13.05
C LEU A 117 4.71 -13.20 -11.88
N THR A 118 6.00 -13.31 -12.18
CA THR A 118 7.05 -13.40 -11.16
C THR A 118 8.42 -13.03 -11.71
N SER A 119 9.43 -12.95 -10.82
CA SER A 119 10.84 -12.88 -11.18
C SER A 119 11.49 -14.28 -11.24
N GLY A 120 12.54 -14.42 -12.06
CA GLY A 120 13.24 -15.68 -12.25
C GLY A 120 13.85 -16.22 -10.96
N ASP A 121 14.55 -15.38 -10.22
CA ASP A 121 15.19 -15.73 -8.95
C ASP A 121 14.17 -16.17 -7.90
N TYR A 122 13.05 -15.45 -7.80
CA TYR A 122 11.98 -15.82 -6.87
C TYR A 122 11.36 -17.17 -7.25
N TYR A 123 11.08 -17.39 -8.52
CA TYR A 123 10.50 -18.66 -9.00
C TYR A 123 11.41 -19.86 -8.72
N ALA A 124 12.71 -19.74 -8.96
CA ALA A 124 13.70 -20.76 -8.63
C ALA A 124 13.75 -21.04 -7.11
N SER A 125 13.74 -19.99 -6.29
CA SER A 125 13.70 -20.08 -4.84
C SER A 125 12.41 -20.75 -4.34
N LEU A 126 11.26 -20.38 -4.90
CA LEU A 126 9.96 -20.97 -4.56
C LEU A 126 9.92 -22.49 -4.85
N LYS A 127 10.38 -22.92 -6.03
CA LYS A 127 10.49 -24.34 -6.38
C LYS A 127 11.35 -25.12 -5.37
N THR A 128 12.48 -24.53 -4.98
CA THR A 128 13.40 -25.14 -4.00
C THR A 128 12.71 -25.28 -2.63
N ASN A 129 11.97 -24.25 -2.20
CA ASN A 129 11.25 -24.25 -0.93
C ASN A 129 10.07 -25.25 -0.94
N LEU A 130 9.33 -25.36 -2.04
CA LEU A 130 8.28 -26.37 -2.22
C LEU A 130 8.83 -27.79 -2.10
N ALA A 131 9.96 -28.09 -2.75
CA ALA A 131 10.60 -29.40 -2.69
C ALA A 131 11.08 -29.77 -1.28
N ARG A 132 11.51 -28.78 -0.47
CA ARG A 132 12.05 -29.02 0.89
C ARG A 132 10.98 -29.05 1.97
N SER A 133 9.86 -28.39 1.78
CA SER A 133 8.89 -28.10 2.87
C SER A 133 7.95 -29.24 3.22
N GLY A 134 7.90 -30.33 2.42
CA GLY A 134 6.95 -31.43 2.62
C GLY A 134 5.47 -30.96 2.61
N VAL A 135 5.17 -29.85 1.95
CA VAL A 135 3.86 -29.15 1.97
C VAL A 135 2.72 -30.04 1.49
N SER A 136 3.00 -31.09 0.70
CA SER A 136 2.01 -32.12 0.32
C SER A 136 1.32 -32.77 1.52
N ALA A 137 1.93 -32.73 2.70
CA ALA A 137 1.35 -33.27 3.94
C ALA A 137 0.53 -32.24 4.76
N SER A 138 0.53 -30.96 4.37
CA SER A 138 -0.05 -29.85 5.18
C SER A 138 -1.47 -29.46 4.80
N GLY A 139 -2.09 -30.15 3.83
CA GLY A 139 -3.45 -29.82 3.37
C GLY A 139 -3.57 -28.59 2.47
N VAL A 140 -2.44 -27.98 2.06
CA VAL A 140 -2.41 -26.89 1.06
C VAL A 140 -2.46 -27.50 -0.34
N ASP A 141 -3.42 -27.11 -1.15
CA ASP A 141 -3.55 -27.56 -2.54
C ASP A 141 -2.53 -26.86 -3.45
N VAL A 142 -1.26 -27.27 -3.32
CA VAL A 142 -0.14 -26.75 -4.10
C VAL A 142 -0.28 -27.08 -5.58
N ASP A 143 -0.96 -28.19 -5.91
CA ASP A 143 -1.14 -28.65 -7.28
C ASP A 143 -1.93 -27.61 -8.09
N TYR A 144 -2.85 -26.87 -7.45
CA TYR A 144 -3.58 -25.81 -8.12
C TYR A 144 -2.66 -24.72 -8.68
N ILE A 145 -1.79 -24.15 -7.86
CA ILE A 145 -0.85 -23.10 -8.32
C ILE A 145 0.28 -23.65 -9.21
N SER A 146 0.65 -24.91 -9.01
CA SER A 146 1.65 -25.57 -9.87
C SER A 146 1.09 -25.86 -11.27
N GLY A 147 -0.21 -26.00 -11.40
CA GLY A 147 -0.91 -26.17 -12.69
C GLY A 147 -1.13 -24.85 -13.44
N LEU A 148 -0.97 -23.70 -12.80
CA LEU A 148 -1.06 -22.39 -13.45
C LEU A 148 0.22 -22.10 -14.24
N PRO A 149 0.12 -21.34 -15.36
CA PRO A 149 1.31 -20.82 -16.04
C PRO A 149 2.04 -19.81 -15.15
N TRP A 150 3.31 -20.09 -14.87
CA TRP A 150 4.23 -19.16 -14.23
C TRP A 150 5.06 -18.48 -15.30
N ILE A 151 5.06 -17.16 -15.30
CA ILE A 151 5.67 -16.32 -16.32
C ILE A 151 6.69 -15.41 -15.68
N VAL A 152 7.93 -15.51 -16.11
CA VAL A 152 9.04 -14.68 -15.69
C VAL A 152 9.10 -13.45 -16.59
N THR A 153 8.74 -12.28 -16.05
CA THR A 153 8.62 -11.07 -16.87
C THR A 153 9.97 -10.49 -17.30
N GLU A 154 11.04 -10.78 -16.58
CA GLU A 154 12.42 -10.38 -16.94
C GLU A 154 12.90 -11.01 -18.26
N GLU A 155 12.33 -12.15 -18.65
CA GLU A 155 12.63 -12.85 -19.90
C GLU A 155 11.91 -12.25 -21.13
N PHE A 156 11.01 -11.28 -20.91
CA PHE A 156 10.26 -10.67 -21.99
C PHE A 156 11.15 -9.84 -22.90
N VAL A 157 10.99 -10.09 -24.21
CA VAL A 157 11.66 -9.31 -25.22
C VAL A 157 11.06 -7.91 -25.35
N ASP A 158 11.86 -6.96 -25.81
CA ASP A 158 11.43 -5.58 -26.01
C ASP A 158 10.51 -5.42 -27.23
N THR A 159 9.31 -6.03 -27.11
CA THR A 159 8.27 -5.95 -28.12
C THR A 159 7.19 -5.01 -27.64
N VAL A 160 7.26 -3.76 -28.06
CA VAL A 160 6.26 -2.75 -27.75
C VAL A 160 5.00 -3.00 -28.56
N SER A 161 3.85 -3.04 -27.90
CA SER A 161 2.54 -2.95 -28.52
C SER A 161 1.91 -1.61 -28.19
N ASP A 162 1.50 -0.86 -29.20
CA ASP A 162 0.65 0.34 -29.04
C ASP A 162 -0.84 -0.04 -29.00
N GLU A 163 -1.19 -1.30 -29.24
CA GLU A 163 -2.54 -1.79 -29.05
C GLU A 163 -2.85 -1.86 -27.55
N LEU A 164 -3.69 -0.95 -27.11
CA LEU A 164 -4.28 -0.99 -25.77
C LEU A 164 -5.56 -1.79 -25.86
N PHE A 165 -5.56 -2.99 -25.33
CA PHE A 165 -6.79 -3.73 -25.02
C PHE A 165 -7.36 -3.19 -23.73
N PHE A 166 -7.96 -2.02 -23.82
CA PHE A 166 -8.53 -1.34 -22.69
C PHE A 166 -10.06 -1.34 -22.84
N ASP A 167 -10.69 -2.26 -22.17
CA ASP A 167 -12.05 -2.03 -21.74
C ASP A 167 -12.00 -1.28 -20.39
N ALA A 168 -12.28 0.03 -20.45
CA ALA A 168 -12.40 0.88 -19.27
C ALA A 168 -13.48 0.40 -18.28
N SER A 169 -14.04 -0.73 -18.53
CA SER A 169 -15.20 -1.29 -17.85
C SER A 169 -14.95 -1.58 -16.42
N GLN A 170 -13.79 -1.22 -15.86
CA GLN A 170 -14.14 -1.15 -14.54
C GLN A 170 -13.11 -1.58 -13.53
N ILE A 171 -12.67 -2.77 -13.47
CA ILE A 171 -11.78 -3.29 -12.45
C ILE A 171 -10.35 -3.03 -12.90
N LEU A 172 -9.65 -2.17 -12.16
CA LEU A 172 -8.23 -1.93 -12.36
C LEU A 172 -7.40 -3.08 -11.81
N PHE A 173 -7.74 -3.53 -10.59
CA PHE A 173 -7.07 -4.64 -9.92
C PHE A 173 -7.91 -5.18 -8.76
N LEU A 174 -7.53 -6.37 -8.24
CA LEU A 174 -8.09 -6.90 -7.01
C LEU A 174 -7.10 -6.71 -5.86
N GLN A 175 -7.54 -5.97 -4.83
CA GLN A 175 -6.79 -5.82 -3.58
C GLN A 175 -7.30 -6.83 -2.57
N TYR A 176 -6.52 -7.88 -2.31
CA TYR A 176 -6.88 -8.82 -1.26
C TYR A 176 -6.52 -8.28 0.11
N THR A 177 -7.50 -8.29 1.01
CA THR A 177 -7.33 -7.87 2.40
C THR A 177 -7.29 -9.09 3.32
N SER A 178 -6.54 -8.98 4.41
CA SER A 178 -6.49 -10.05 5.42
C SER A 178 -7.77 -10.16 6.26
N GLY A 179 -8.72 -9.20 6.10
CA GLY A 179 -10.02 -9.16 6.76
C GLY A 179 -10.02 -9.47 8.26
N SER A 180 -11.12 -9.20 8.96
CA SER A 180 -11.38 -9.73 10.31
C SER A 180 -11.72 -11.23 10.29
N THR A 181 -11.99 -11.79 9.12
CA THR A 181 -12.23 -13.22 8.85
C THR A 181 -10.94 -13.87 8.39
N MET A 182 -10.74 -15.18 8.67
CA MET A 182 -9.49 -15.90 8.30
C MET A 182 -9.25 -15.97 6.79
N GLU A 183 -10.26 -15.73 5.95
CA GLU A 183 -10.16 -15.82 4.48
C GLU A 183 -10.01 -14.44 3.84
N PRO A 184 -8.97 -14.22 3.02
CA PRO A 184 -8.79 -12.98 2.28
C PRO A 184 -9.96 -12.72 1.31
N LYS A 185 -10.43 -11.47 1.22
CA LYS A 185 -11.45 -11.03 0.27
C LYS A 185 -10.86 -10.10 -0.78
N GLY A 186 -11.18 -10.33 -2.04
CA GLY A 186 -10.70 -9.51 -3.17
C GLY A 186 -11.56 -8.27 -3.37
N VAL A 187 -11.06 -7.11 -2.97
CA VAL A 187 -11.73 -5.82 -3.19
C VAL A 187 -11.51 -5.39 -4.63
N MET A 188 -12.59 -5.08 -5.35
CA MET A 188 -12.59 -4.65 -6.75
C MET A 188 -12.34 -3.15 -6.85
N VAL A 189 -11.08 -2.75 -7.04
CA VAL A 189 -10.67 -1.34 -7.22
C VAL A 189 -10.76 -0.96 -8.70
N THR A 190 -11.33 0.21 -9.00
CA THR A 190 -11.52 0.71 -10.36
C THR A 190 -10.54 1.82 -10.72
N HIS A 191 -10.42 2.13 -12.03
CA HIS A 191 -9.70 3.31 -12.50
C HIS A 191 -10.27 4.60 -11.92
N ASP A 192 -11.60 4.70 -11.88
CA ASP A 192 -12.30 5.86 -11.35
C ASP A 192 -12.04 6.05 -9.85
N ASN A 193 -11.99 4.97 -9.08
CA ASN A 193 -11.61 5.03 -7.66
C ASN A 193 -10.23 5.68 -7.48
N ILE A 194 -9.23 5.23 -8.24
CA ILE A 194 -7.87 5.77 -8.15
C ILE A 194 -7.80 7.22 -8.61
N LEU A 195 -8.37 7.55 -9.77
CA LEU A 195 -8.33 8.90 -10.33
C LEU A 195 -9.07 9.92 -9.47
N HIS A 196 -10.17 9.50 -8.82
CA HIS A 196 -10.95 10.37 -7.96
C HIS A 196 -10.26 10.61 -6.61
N THR A 197 -9.75 9.57 -5.97
CA THR A 197 -9.18 9.66 -4.62
C THR A 197 -7.74 10.21 -4.61
N CYS A 198 -6.98 10.01 -5.68
CA CYS A 198 -5.60 10.46 -5.81
C CYS A 198 -5.40 11.95 -5.46
N PRO A 199 -6.10 12.93 -6.07
CA PRO A 199 -5.92 14.35 -5.76
C PRO A 199 -6.42 14.74 -4.36
N LEU A 200 -7.26 13.92 -3.73
CA LEU A 200 -7.77 14.16 -2.38
C LEU A 200 -6.78 13.73 -1.29
N VAL A 201 -5.94 12.74 -1.60
CA VAL A 201 -4.91 12.23 -0.69
C VAL A 201 -3.57 12.93 -0.90
N ILE A 202 -3.19 13.17 -2.15
CA ILE A 202 -2.00 13.94 -2.52
C ILE A 202 -2.45 15.24 -3.21
N ASP A 203 -2.59 16.30 -2.43
CA ASP A 203 -3.10 17.61 -2.84
C ASP A 203 -2.12 18.43 -3.68
N HIS A 204 -0.82 18.12 -3.62
CA HIS A 204 0.23 18.80 -4.37
C HIS A 204 0.72 17.99 -5.58
N VAL A 205 1.26 18.71 -6.57
CA VAL A 205 1.88 18.10 -7.75
C VAL A 205 3.37 17.84 -7.50
N ASN A 206 3.94 16.91 -8.26
CA ASN A 206 5.35 16.54 -8.14
C ASN A 206 5.79 16.08 -6.74
N PRO A 207 5.04 15.22 -6.04
CA PRO A 207 5.46 14.70 -4.76
C PRO A 207 6.75 13.88 -4.90
N VAL A 208 7.61 13.99 -3.90
CA VAL A 208 8.74 13.08 -3.71
C VAL A 208 8.40 12.17 -2.54
N VAL A 209 8.22 10.90 -2.80
CA VAL A 209 7.78 9.91 -1.82
C VAL A 209 8.91 8.96 -1.46
N VAL A 210 9.09 8.68 -0.20
CA VAL A 210 9.95 7.59 0.29
C VAL A 210 9.09 6.50 0.90
N SER A 211 9.29 5.24 0.48
CA SER A 211 8.49 4.12 0.97
C SER A 211 9.29 2.83 1.10
N TRP A 212 9.10 2.16 2.21
CA TRP A 212 9.52 0.78 2.46
C TRP A 212 8.33 -0.17 2.65
N LEU A 213 7.11 0.34 2.41
CA LEU A 213 5.89 -0.42 2.58
C LEU A 213 5.77 -1.53 1.53
N PRO A 214 5.18 -2.68 1.90
CA PRO A 214 4.94 -3.76 0.96
C PRO A 214 4.08 -3.31 -0.23
N GLN A 215 4.53 -3.60 -1.43
CA GLN A 215 3.88 -3.19 -2.68
C GLN A 215 2.59 -3.99 -3.00
N TYR A 216 2.34 -5.10 -2.30
CA TYR A 216 1.08 -5.86 -2.37
C TYR A 216 -0.01 -5.35 -1.41
N HIS A 217 0.31 -4.37 -0.56
CA HIS A 217 -0.63 -3.71 0.36
C HIS A 217 -1.09 -2.37 -0.22
N ASP A 218 -2.36 -2.00 -0.02
CA ASP A 218 -2.97 -0.77 -0.55
C ASP A 218 -2.18 0.50 -0.21
N MET A 219 -1.76 0.68 1.05
CA MET A 219 -0.98 1.84 1.47
C MET A 219 0.37 1.92 0.73
N GLY A 220 1.04 0.78 0.49
CA GLY A 220 2.26 0.73 -0.31
C GLY A 220 1.96 0.96 -1.78
N LEU A 221 1.14 0.12 -2.40
CA LEU A 221 0.86 0.18 -3.84
C LEU A 221 0.19 1.50 -4.23
N ILE A 222 -0.98 1.77 -3.68
CA ILE A 222 -1.77 2.93 -4.08
C ILE A 222 -1.13 4.22 -3.58
N GLY A 223 -0.86 4.31 -2.27
CA GLY A 223 -0.39 5.54 -1.64
C GLY A 223 1.02 5.95 -2.05
N CYS A 224 1.93 4.99 -2.25
CA CYS A 224 3.35 5.28 -2.45
C CYS A 224 3.85 5.07 -3.89
N TYR A 225 3.12 4.34 -4.74
CA TYR A 225 3.51 4.13 -6.14
C TYR A 225 2.50 4.70 -7.13
N LEU A 226 1.20 4.34 -7.03
CA LEU A 226 0.22 4.79 -8.03
C LEU A 226 -0.07 6.30 -7.92
N TYR A 227 -0.39 6.79 -6.73
CA TYR A 227 -0.74 8.22 -6.56
C TYR A 227 0.41 9.17 -6.90
N PRO A 228 1.66 8.96 -6.46
CA PRO A 228 2.77 9.81 -6.86
C PRO A 228 2.97 9.83 -8.37
N ALA A 229 2.90 8.68 -9.04
CA ALA A 229 3.02 8.60 -10.50
C ALA A 229 1.97 9.44 -11.22
N LEU A 230 0.72 9.38 -10.77
CA LEU A 230 -0.40 10.12 -11.37
C LEU A 230 -0.38 11.63 -11.04
N ARG A 231 0.45 12.05 -10.10
CA ARG A 231 0.67 13.46 -9.72
C ARG A 231 1.99 14.03 -10.27
N GLY A 232 2.65 13.33 -11.19
CA GLY A 232 3.92 13.75 -11.76
C GLY A 232 5.11 13.60 -10.81
N GLY A 233 4.97 12.82 -9.73
CA GLY A 233 5.95 12.67 -8.66
C GLY A 233 7.06 11.65 -8.92
N THR A 234 7.85 11.44 -7.88
CA THR A 234 8.93 10.44 -7.83
C THR A 234 8.78 9.60 -6.58
N THR A 235 8.98 8.28 -6.66
CA THR A 235 9.04 7.41 -5.48
C THR A 235 10.42 6.75 -5.37
N TYR A 236 11.02 6.90 -4.19
CA TYR A 236 12.20 6.15 -3.76
C TYR A 236 11.74 5.01 -2.84
N GLY A 237 11.90 3.78 -3.31
CA GLY A 237 11.47 2.58 -2.58
C GLY A 237 12.65 1.76 -2.09
N PHE A 238 12.45 1.02 -1.00
CA PHE A 238 13.34 -0.04 -0.54
C PHE A 238 12.53 -1.09 0.23
N SER A 239 13.13 -2.24 0.54
CA SER A 239 12.38 -3.32 1.14
C SER A 239 12.05 -3.07 2.62
N SER A 240 10.95 -3.64 3.11
CA SER A 240 10.63 -3.63 4.54
C SER A 240 11.67 -4.38 5.37
N THR A 241 12.37 -5.33 4.78
CA THR A 241 13.49 -6.03 5.43
C THR A 241 14.66 -5.08 5.66
N ASP A 242 14.97 -4.21 4.70
CA ASP A 242 16.05 -3.23 4.81
C ASP A 242 15.71 -2.17 5.86
N PHE A 243 14.44 -1.73 5.93
CA PHE A 243 13.98 -0.87 7.03
C PHE A 243 14.21 -1.52 8.40
N ILE A 244 13.84 -2.80 8.58
CA ILE A 244 14.03 -3.49 9.86
C ILE A 244 15.51 -3.67 10.21
N GLN A 245 16.37 -3.93 9.22
CA GLN A 245 17.81 -4.07 9.42
C GLN A 245 18.50 -2.74 9.71
N ARG A 246 18.14 -1.69 8.96
CA ARG A 246 18.76 -0.37 9.01
C ARG A 246 17.70 0.74 8.99
N PRO A 247 17.01 1.00 10.12
CA PRO A 247 15.91 1.98 10.16
C PRO A 247 16.35 3.41 9.82
N ILE A 248 17.62 3.75 9.99
CA ILE A 248 18.18 5.04 9.58
C ILE A 248 18.07 5.27 8.07
N LEU A 249 18.06 4.22 7.25
CA LEU A 249 17.89 4.31 5.79
C LEU A 249 16.64 5.10 5.40
N TRP A 250 15.57 5.00 6.20
CA TRP A 250 14.34 5.75 5.95
C TRP A 250 14.58 7.26 6.03
N PHE A 251 15.27 7.72 7.07
CA PHE A 251 15.55 9.14 7.29
C PHE A 251 16.67 9.66 6.38
N ASP A 252 17.71 8.86 6.15
CA ASP A 252 18.76 9.15 5.18
C ASP A 252 18.18 9.39 3.79
N THR A 253 17.26 8.54 3.35
CA THR A 253 16.60 8.66 2.05
C THR A 253 15.71 9.90 1.99
N ILE A 254 14.92 10.18 3.05
CA ILE A 254 14.11 11.40 3.13
C ILE A 254 14.97 12.65 3.00
N SER A 255 16.06 12.71 3.77
CA SER A 255 16.97 13.84 3.80
C SER A 255 17.70 14.02 2.47
N THR A 256 18.25 12.92 1.91
CA THR A 256 19.05 12.95 0.67
C THR A 256 18.23 13.43 -0.52
N TYR A 257 17.01 12.94 -0.64
CA TYR A 257 16.18 13.22 -1.82
C TYR A 257 15.13 14.32 -1.59
N GLY A 258 15.13 14.96 -0.43
CA GLY A 258 14.18 16.01 -0.09
C GLY A 258 12.73 15.54 -0.17
N ALA A 259 12.45 14.37 0.42
CA ALA A 259 11.13 13.77 0.32
C ALA A 259 10.05 14.67 0.94
N THR A 260 8.92 14.78 0.23
CA THR A 260 7.77 15.57 0.68
C THR A 260 6.72 14.72 1.40
N ALA A 261 6.73 13.40 1.17
CA ALA A 261 5.75 12.50 1.77
C ALA A 261 6.34 11.11 2.08
N THR A 262 5.86 10.54 3.17
CA THR A 262 6.09 9.14 3.54
C THR A 262 4.97 8.68 4.47
N ALA A 263 4.75 7.36 4.53
CA ALA A 263 3.74 6.74 5.38
C ALA A 263 4.28 5.47 6.04
N ALA A 264 3.81 5.19 7.24
CA ALA A 264 4.15 3.95 7.94
C ALA A 264 3.07 3.58 8.97
N PRO A 265 2.95 2.32 9.37
CA PRO A 265 2.16 1.93 10.53
C PRO A 265 2.84 2.35 11.84
N ASN A 266 2.05 2.44 12.91
CA ASN A 266 2.52 2.94 14.22
C ASN A 266 3.74 2.17 14.77
N PHE A 267 3.83 0.85 14.51
CA PHE A 267 4.98 0.07 14.98
C PHE A 267 6.32 0.59 14.46
N ALA A 268 6.36 1.18 13.27
CA ALA A 268 7.60 1.66 12.67
C ALA A 268 8.15 2.87 13.43
N TYR A 269 7.28 3.79 13.83
CA TYR A 269 7.63 4.93 14.66
C TYR A 269 8.14 4.47 16.05
N ASP A 270 7.41 3.54 16.68
CA ASP A 270 7.82 2.93 17.94
C ASP A 270 9.15 2.19 17.79
N TYR A 271 9.36 1.48 16.67
CA TYR A 271 10.59 0.76 16.38
C TYR A 271 11.81 1.70 16.28
N CYS A 272 11.66 2.85 15.63
CA CYS A 272 12.71 3.86 15.54
C CYS A 272 13.05 4.49 16.89
N LEU A 273 12.09 4.57 17.81
CA LEU A 273 12.30 5.12 19.17
C LEU A 273 12.95 4.14 20.14
N ARG A 274 13.07 2.85 19.82
CA ARG A 274 13.67 1.85 20.70
C ARG A 274 15.17 2.08 20.86
N ALA A 275 15.66 1.89 22.08
CA ALA A 275 17.08 2.01 22.39
C ALA A 275 17.95 1.16 21.45
N GLY A 276 19.02 1.76 20.92
CA GLY A 276 19.97 1.11 20.03
C GLY A 276 19.52 0.95 18.56
N ARG A 277 18.33 1.45 18.17
CA ARG A 277 17.91 1.44 16.77
C ARG A 277 18.41 2.67 16.01
N LEU A 278 18.27 3.85 16.62
CA LEU A 278 18.83 5.10 16.11
C LEU A 278 19.66 5.74 17.21
N SER A 279 20.83 6.23 16.88
CA SER A 279 21.66 7.05 17.75
C SER A 279 21.66 8.50 17.28
N LYS A 280 22.05 9.44 18.14
CA LYS A 280 22.23 10.84 17.73
C LYS A 280 23.27 10.97 16.61
N ASP A 281 24.35 10.18 16.70
CA ASP A 281 25.40 10.19 15.67
C ASP A 281 24.89 9.67 14.33
N SER A 282 23.98 8.67 14.33
CA SER A 282 23.38 8.17 13.09
C SER A 282 22.41 9.16 12.45
N LEU A 283 21.88 10.12 13.22
CA LEU A 283 20.98 11.18 12.73
C LEU A 283 21.75 12.49 12.46
N GLU A 284 23.07 12.52 12.58
CA GLU A 284 23.87 13.69 12.27
C GLU A 284 23.71 14.09 10.80
N GLY A 285 23.38 15.33 10.53
CA GLY A 285 23.11 15.84 9.17
C GLY A 285 21.74 15.47 8.59
N CYS A 286 20.89 14.74 9.32
CA CYS A 286 19.54 14.43 8.88
C CYS A 286 18.69 15.72 8.83
N ASP A 287 17.96 15.93 7.73
CA ASP A 287 17.03 17.03 7.53
C ASP A 287 15.66 16.53 7.05
N LEU A 288 14.64 16.68 7.90
CA LEU A 288 13.26 16.28 7.62
C LEU A 288 12.35 17.48 7.30
N SER A 289 12.93 18.67 7.11
CA SER A 289 12.17 19.92 6.93
C SER A 289 11.39 19.96 5.61
N SER A 290 11.77 19.11 4.64
CA SER A 290 11.07 18.94 3.36
C SER A 290 9.73 18.21 3.48
N LEU A 291 9.53 17.43 4.55
CA LEU A 291 8.31 16.64 4.74
C LEU A 291 7.10 17.54 4.93
N ARG A 292 6.08 17.33 4.10
CA ARG A 292 4.72 17.86 4.23
C ARG A 292 3.77 16.83 4.81
N VAL A 293 4.06 15.56 4.54
CA VAL A 293 3.25 14.41 4.94
C VAL A 293 4.15 13.34 5.55
N LEU A 294 4.00 13.13 6.85
CA LEU A 294 4.48 11.96 7.57
C LEU A 294 3.25 11.29 8.20
N MET A 295 2.77 10.21 7.60
CA MET A 295 1.47 9.65 7.95
C MET A 295 1.61 8.35 8.75
N SER A 296 0.89 8.25 9.87
CA SER A 296 0.70 7.01 10.60
C SER A 296 -0.69 6.45 10.33
N ALA A 297 -0.78 5.22 9.81
CA ALA A 297 -2.04 4.56 9.46
C ALA A 297 -1.93 3.02 9.52
N ALA A 298 -2.97 2.33 9.08
CA ALA A 298 -3.11 0.88 8.95
C ALA A 298 -3.20 0.09 10.26
N GLU A 299 -2.96 0.71 11.41
CA GLU A 299 -3.16 0.11 12.74
C GLU A 299 -3.48 1.19 13.79
N PRO A 300 -3.99 0.81 14.98
CA PRO A 300 -4.24 1.78 16.04
C PRO A 300 -2.97 2.53 16.47
N VAL A 301 -3.03 3.86 16.46
CA VAL A 301 -1.90 4.72 16.80
C VAL A 301 -1.89 5.02 18.29
N LYS A 302 -0.75 4.74 18.93
CA LYS A 302 -0.54 5.01 20.36
C LYS A 302 -0.16 6.47 20.56
N ALA A 303 -0.85 7.17 21.46
CA ALA A 303 -0.58 8.58 21.80
C ALA A 303 0.88 8.81 22.26
N ASP A 304 1.40 7.91 23.09
CA ASP A 304 2.81 7.94 23.53
C ASP A 304 3.79 7.88 22.37
N THR A 305 3.61 6.92 21.43
CA THR A 305 4.45 6.81 20.25
C THR A 305 4.39 8.06 19.40
N PHE A 306 3.18 8.61 19.18
CA PHE A 306 2.98 9.82 18.38
C PHE A 306 3.70 11.02 18.99
N THR A 307 3.54 11.27 20.30
CA THR A 307 4.15 12.39 21.00
C THR A 307 5.67 12.27 21.04
N ARG A 308 6.18 11.12 21.48
CA ARG A 308 7.63 10.89 21.61
C ARG A 308 8.37 10.95 20.27
N PHE A 309 7.72 10.46 19.20
CA PHE A 309 8.33 10.53 17.88
C PHE A 309 8.46 11.98 17.41
N LEU A 310 7.41 12.78 17.57
CA LEU A 310 7.45 14.20 17.22
C LEU A 310 8.55 14.94 18.01
N GLU A 311 8.61 14.76 19.32
CA GLU A 311 9.63 15.37 20.19
C GLU A 311 11.06 14.96 19.78
N ALA A 312 11.27 13.67 19.44
CA ALA A 312 12.58 13.15 19.08
C ALA A 312 13.08 13.67 17.72
N PHE A 313 12.17 13.92 16.75
CA PHE A 313 12.55 14.28 15.40
C PHE A 313 12.34 15.78 15.08
N GLN A 314 11.71 16.55 15.94
CA GLN A 314 11.61 18.02 15.81
C GLN A 314 12.99 18.70 15.68
N PRO A 315 14.06 18.30 16.42
CA PRO A 315 15.40 18.87 16.24
C PRO A 315 16.00 18.65 14.84
N TYR A 316 15.50 17.68 14.09
CA TYR A 316 15.91 17.36 12.72
C TYR A 316 14.98 17.96 11.66
N GLY A 317 14.21 18.97 12.01
CA GLY A 317 13.36 19.72 11.08
C GLY A 317 11.95 19.16 10.88
N LEU A 318 11.57 18.06 11.56
CA LEU A 318 10.19 17.56 11.45
C LEU A 318 9.20 18.58 12.05
N LYS A 319 8.27 19.02 11.21
CA LYS A 319 7.22 19.95 11.61
C LYS A 319 6.03 19.20 12.21
N SER A 320 5.44 19.75 13.27
CA SER A 320 4.29 19.14 13.94
C SER A 320 3.08 18.96 13.01
N GLU A 321 2.87 19.92 12.10
CA GLU A 321 1.80 19.87 11.12
C GLU A 321 1.98 18.82 10.04
N SER A 322 3.22 18.34 9.81
CA SER A 322 3.52 17.30 8.83
C SER A 322 3.21 15.89 9.34
N PHE A 323 3.27 15.67 10.67
CA PHE A 323 3.00 14.36 11.27
C PHE A 323 1.54 14.24 11.70
N TYR A 324 0.84 13.27 11.12
CA TYR A 324 -0.57 13.05 11.42
C TYR A 324 -0.99 11.59 11.26
N VAL A 325 -2.15 11.27 11.84
CA VAL A 325 -2.79 9.97 11.77
C VAL A 325 -3.87 9.99 10.69
N ALA A 326 -4.01 8.88 9.99
CA ALA A 326 -5.06 8.66 9.01
C ALA A 326 -5.78 7.33 9.29
N PHE A 327 -7.02 7.26 8.84
CA PHE A 327 -7.79 6.02 8.76
C PHE A 327 -8.15 5.72 7.32
N GLY A 328 -8.05 4.45 6.96
CA GLY A 328 -8.39 3.97 5.62
C GLY A 328 -8.66 2.48 5.60
N LEU A 329 -9.24 2.02 4.52
CA LEU A 329 -9.53 0.62 4.22
C LEU A 329 -9.55 0.41 2.71
N ALA A 330 -9.20 -0.79 2.27
CA ALA A 330 -9.16 -1.13 0.85
C ALA A 330 -10.53 -0.99 0.18
N GLU A 331 -11.62 -1.24 0.92
CA GLU A 331 -13.00 -1.10 0.45
C GLU A 331 -13.40 0.35 0.09
N ASN A 332 -12.62 1.31 0.59
CA ASN A 332 -12.71 2.73 0.19
C ASN A 332 -11.45 3.18 -0.58
N THR A 333 -10.89 2.30 -1.38
CA THR A 333 -9.67 2.47 -2.18
C THR A 333 -8.42 2.58 -1.31
N LEU A 334 -8.34 3.57 -0.40
CA LEU A 334 -7.22 3.79 0.50
C LEU A 334 -7.65 4.60 1.75
N ALA A 335 -7.83 5.91 1.62
CA ALA A 335 -8.06 6.81 2.74
C ALA A 335 -9.55 7.11 2.93
N VAL A 336 -9.98 7.18 4.19
CA VAL A 336 -11.30 7.65 4.63
C VAL A 336 -11.16 9.00 5.31
N SER A 337 -10.19 9.15 6.21
CA SER A 337 -9.93 10.40 6.93
C SER A 337 -8.43 10.68 7.05
N LEU A 338 -8.07 11.95 7.09
CA LEU A 338 -6.70 12.46 7.14
C LEU A 338 -6.56 13.58 8.19
N GLY A 339 -5.31 13.84 8.58
CA GLY A 339 -4.95 15.00 9.36
C GLY A 339 -5.21 14.86 10.87
N GLY A 340 -5.31 13.64 11.38
CA GLY A 340 -5.52 13.40 12.81
C GLY A 340 -4.28 13.74 13.64
N ARG A 341 -4.45 14.67 14.60
CA ARG A 341 -3.35 15.09 15.51
C ARG A 341 -3.83 15.24 16.94
N LYS A 342 -5.15 15.37 17.13
CA LYS A 342 -5.72 15.61 18.45
C LYS A 342 -5.64 14.34 19.29
N ILE A 343 -5.05 14.45 20.47
CA ILE A 343 -5.07 13.40 21.49
C ILE A 343 -6.18 13.74 22.48
N VAL A 344 -7.04 12.78 22.73
CA VAL A 344 -8.15 12.92 23.68
C VAL A 344 -8.03 11.88 24.79
N SER A 345 -8.29 12.31 26.03
CA SER A 345 -8.38 11.41 27.18
C SER A 345 -9.84 10.99 27.37
N VAL A 346 -10.08 9.69 27.36
CA VAL A 346 -11.44 9.11 27.48
C VAL A 346 -11.50 8.15 28.68
N ASN A 347 -12.61 8.19 29.39
CA ASN A 347 -12.83 7.34 30.55
C ASN A 347 -13.01 5.88 30.11
N LYS A 348 -12.14 4.98 30.61
CA LYS A 348 -12.13 3.54 30.25
C LYS A 348 -13.44 2.84 30.58
N ARG A 349 -14.11 3.20 31.72
CA ARG A 349 -15.38 2.59 32.13
C ARG A 349 -16.51 3.02 31.19
N ALA A 350 -16.52 4.29 30.77
CA ALA A 350 -17.50 4.78 29.81
C ALA A 350 -17.31 4.10 28.44
N LEU A 351 -16.05 3.92 28.00
CA LEU A 351 -15.74 3.18 26.77
C LEU A 351 -16.29 1.73 26.81
N ALA A 352 -16.09 1.04 27.92
CA ALA A 352 -16.62 -0.33 28.09
C ALA A 352 -18.18 -0.39 28.06
N LEU A 353 -18.86 0.74 28.26
CA LEU A 353 -20.30 0.89 28.16
C LEU A 353 -20.77 1.53 26.83
N GLY A 354 -19.92 1.56 25.81
CA GLY A 354 -20.25 2.10 24.49
C GLY A 354 -20.32 3.62 24.42
N LYS A 355 -19.67 4.35 25.36
CA LYS A 355 -19.70 5.82 25.44
C LYS A 355 -18.31 6.43 25.42
N ALA A 356 -18.07 7.35 24.51
CA ALA A 356 -16.83 8.14 24.46
C ALA A 356 -16.95 9.40 25.36
N ARG A 357 -16.84 9.19 26.67
CA ARG A 357 -16.86 10.31 27.63
C ARG A 357 -15.45 10.89 27.78
N MET A 358 -15.27 12.12 27.34
CA MET A 358 -14.05 12.89 27.60
C MET A 358 -13.84 13.06 29.10
N THR A 359 -12.60 12.89 29.56
CA THR A 359 -12.23 13.21 30.93
C THR A 359 -11.15 14.28 30.94
N MET A 360 -11.34 15.31 31.74
CA MET A 360 -10.40 16.42 31.91
C MET A 360 -9.95 16.56 33.39
N GLU A 361 -10.48 15.75 34.30
CA GLU A 361 -10.18 15.79 35.71
C GLU A 361 -8.94 14.98 36.07
N VAL A 362 -8.03 15.60 36.81
CA VAL A 362 -6.78 14.98 37.29
C VAL A 362 -7.06 13.74 38.17
N SER A 363 -8.16 13.74 38.89
CA SER A 363 -8.61 12.63 39.74
C SER A 363 -9.02 11.34 38.93
N GLU A 364 -9.26 11.48 37.64
CA GLU A 364 -9.68 10.36 36.77
C GLU A 364 -8.55 9.86 35.85
N ILE A 365 -7.31 10.35 35.99
CA ILE A 365 -6.19 10.02 35.08
C ILE A 365 -5.91 8.51 35.03
N ASP A 366 -5.94 7.83 36.17
CA ASP A 366 -5.70 6.37 36.22
C ASP A 366 -6.83 5.56 35.58
N ALA A 367 -8.01 6.13 35.44
CA ALA A 367 -9.16 5.53 34.76
C ALA A 367 -9.30 5.97 33.30
N ALA A 368 -8.38 6.80 32.78
CA ALA A 368 -8.41 7.29 31.42
C ALA A 368 -7.54 6.47 30.46
N THR A 369 -7.86 6.50 29.19
CA THR A 369 -7.01 6.09 28.09
C THR A 369 -6.91 7.21 27.07
N GLN A 370 -5.73 7.34 26.46
CA GLN A 370 -5.50 8.33 25.41
C GLN A 370 -5.76 7.72 24.02
N ILE A 371 -6.50 8.44 23.21
CA ILE A 371 -6.83 8.05 21.84
C ILE A 371 -6.37 9.18 20.91
N VAL A 372 -5.69 8.82 19.83
CA VAL A 372 -5.31 9.77 18.78
C VAL A 372 -6.42 9.81 17.74
N SER A 373 -6.85 11.03 17.39
CA SER A 373 -7.83 11.23 16.32
C SER A 373 -7.27 10.78 14.97
N CYS A 374 -8.10 10.14 14.15
CA CYS A 374 -7.77 9.82 12.76
C CYS A 374 -8.08 10.98 11.78
N GLY A 375 -8.43 12.15 12.30
CA GLY A 375 -8.67 13.35 11.49
C GLY A 375 -10.11 13.52 11.03
N THR A 376 -10.26 14.17 9.88
CA THR A 376 -11.56 14.44 9.25
C THR A 376 -11.72 13.63 8.00
N PRO A 377 -12.96 13.21 7.63
CA PRO A 377 -13.21 12.56 6.36
C PRO A 377 -12.68 13.42 5.20
N ILE A 378 -12.09 12.75 4.20
CA ILE A 378 -11.68 13.43 2.97
C ILE A 378 -12.91 13.93 2.20
N PRO A 379 -12.81 14.98 1.39
CA PRO A 379 -13.93 15.47 0.60
C PRO A 379 -14.58 14.34 -0.22
N THR A 380 -15.91 14.38 -0.37
CA THR A 380 -16.72 13.37 -1.08
C THR A 380 -16.89 12.02 -0.38
N ILE A 381 -16.36 11.87 0.84
CA ILE A 381 -16.57 10.68 1.67
C ILE A 381 -17.46 11.05 2.86
N ASP A 382 -18.60 10.38 2.96
CA ASP A 382 -19.50 10.48 4.11
C ASP A 382 -19.16 9.38 5.11
N VAL A 383 -19.02 9.76 6.38
CA VAL A 383 -18.76 8.82 7.49
C VAL A 383 -19.87 8.96 8.52
N LYS A 384 -20.47 7.83 8.90
CA LYS A 384 -21.45 7.76 9.99
C LYS A 384 -21.00 6.72 11.01
N ILE A 385 -21.26 7.00 12.28
CA ILE A 385 -21.17 6.01 13.35
C ILE A 385 -22.55 5.42 13.53
N VAL A 386 -22.67 4.12 13.38
CA VAL A 386 -23.95 3.41 13.28
C VAL A 386 -24.05 2.35 14.36
N GLU A 387 -25.22 2.19 14.92
CA GLU A 387 -25.55 1.08 15.82
C GLU A 387 -25.59 -0.22 15.00
N PRO A 388 -24.79 -1.26 15.38
CA PRO A 388 -24.56 -2.42 14.49
C PRO A 388 -25.77 -3.33 14.29
N GLU A 389 -26.74 -3.41 15.24
CA GLU A 389 -27.88 -4.32 15.16
C GLU A 389 -29.09 -3.67 14.48
N GLN A 390 -29.38 -2.40 14.78
CA GLN A 390 -30.57 -1.70 14.32
C GLN A 390 -30.31 -0.73 13.15
N HIS A 391 -29.01 -0.53 12.81
CA HIS A 391 -28.56 0.21 11.64
C HIS A 391 -29.00 1.69 11.58
N PHE A 392 -29.10 2.38 12.71
CA PHE A 392 -29.35 3.82 12.78
C PHE A 392 -28.07 4.58 13.16
N ALA A 393 -27.99 5.84 12.69
CA ALA A 393 -26.85 6.70 13.03
C ALA A 393 -26.87 7.08 14.52
N LEU A 394 -25.74 6.95 15.17
CA LEU A 394 -25.54 7.28 16.58
C LEU A 394 -25.26 8.75 16.77
N GLU A 395 -25.64 9.29 17.94
CA GLU A 395 -25.33 10.64 18.35
C GLU A 395 -23.84 10.80 18.73
N PRO A 396 -23.29 12.01 18.64
CA PRO A 396 -21.91 12.29 19.05
C PRO A 396 -21.61 11.81 20.47
N GLY A 397 -20.47 11.13 20.65
CA GLY A 397 -20.04 10.56 21.92
C GLY A 397 -20.53 9.13 22.17
N GLN A 398 -21.23 8.52 21.25
CA GLN A 398 -21.55 7.08 21.26
C GLN A 398 -20.51 6.33 20.41
N ILE A 399 -20.31 5.06 20.73
CA ILE A 399 -19.40 4.15 20.03
C ILE A 399 -20.24 3.21 19.19
N GLY A 400 -19.87 3.06 17.92
CA GLY A 400 -20.56 2.19 16.97
C GLY A 400 -19.67 1.78 15.83
N GLU A 401 -20.26 1.21 14.82
CA GLU A 401 -19.61 0.76 13.60
C GLU A 401 -19.40 1.96 12.65
N ILE A 402 -18.24 2.00 11.97
CA ILE A 402 -17.92 3.06 11.01
C ILE A 402 -18.51 2.67 9.64
N TRP A 403 -19.52 3.39 9.21
CA TRP A 403 -20.07 3.28 7.87
C TRP A 403 -19.54 4.37 6.96
N VAL A 404 -19.11 3.97 5.77
CA VAL A 404 -18.46 4.84 4.80
C VAL A 404 -19.23 4.79 3.48
N ALA A 405 -19.50 5.96 2.92
CA ALA A 405 -20.11 6.12 1.60
C ALA A 405 -19.38 7.20 0.81
N GLY A 406 -19.43 7.13 -0.51
CA GLY A 406 -18.83 8.15 -1.36
C GLY A 406 -18.09 7.56 -2.56
N SER A 407 -17.41 8.44 -3.28
CA SER A 407 -16.72 8.11 -4.53
C SER A 407 -15.46 7.27 -4.38
N GLY A 408 -14.91 7.16 -3.15
CA GLY A 408 -13.81 6.25 -2.83
C GLY A 408 -14.23 4.79 -2.69
N LYS A 409 -15.55 4.52 -2.48
CA LYS A 409 -16.04 3.17 -2.28
C LYS A 409 -15.81 2.31 -3.53
N CYS A 410 -15.17 1.17 -3.35
CA CYS A 410 -14.93 0.17 -4.40
C CYS A 410 -16.22 -0.51 -4.86
N LEU A 411 -16.15 -1.25 -5.97
CA LEU A 411 -17.35 -1.92 -6.54
C LEU A 411 -17.94 -2.99 -5.61
N GLY A 412 -17.13 -3.53 -4.70
CA GLY A 412 -17.50 -4.62 -3.81
C GLY A 412 -16.40 -5.66 -3.73
N TYR A 413 -16.76 -6.84 -3.24
CA TYR A 413 -15.85 -7.98 -3.19
C TYR A 413 -16.02 -8.89 -4.40
N TRP A 414 -14.92 -9.43 -4.91
CA TRP A 414 -14.93 -10.38 -6.01
C TRP A 414 -15.70 -11.64 -5.60
N ASN A 415 -16.62 -12.12 -6.46
CA ASN A 415 -17.48 -13.28 -6.21
C ASN A 415 -18.30 -13.26 -4.91
N ASN A 416 -18.42 -12.09 -4.25
CA ASN A 416 -19.16 -11.98 -2.99
C ASN A 416 -19.97 -10.66 -3.02
N PRO A 417 -21.14 -10.67 -3.67
CA PRO A 417 -22.00 -9.49 -3.86
C PRO A 417 -22.59 -8.96 -2.55
#